data_f86bb6d33fa46dde64d7a540aabd6b5e
#
_entry.id   f86bb6d33fa46dde64d7a540aabd6b5e
#
_cell.length_a   1.000
_cell.length_b   1.000
_cell.length_c   1.000
_cell.angle_alpha   90.00
_cell.angle_beta   90.00
_cell.angle_gamma   90.00
#
_symmetry.space_group_name_H-M   'P 1'
#
loop_
_entity.id
_entity.type
_entity.pdbx_description
1 polymer ?
#
loop_
_entity_poly.entity_id
_entity_poly.type
_entity_poly.pdbx_seq_one_letter_code
_entity_poly.pdbx_strand_id
1 'polypeptide(L)'
;MNKQQLANKIWESANKMRSKIGANEYKDYILGFIFYKFLSDKEVEYLKKNDWEDTDIVEQCKKNIGYFISYENLFSTWLKKGKDFDVSNITDALSAFDRLIDSTHRKVFDKIFDTFQTGLSKLGETSGARTKAISDLLGLIKDIPMDERQGYDVLGFIYEYPISNFAANAGKKAGAVSYTHLTLPTNRE
;
A
#
# COMPACT_ATOMS: atom_id res chain seq x y z
N MET A 1 -16.68 -0.95 7.37
CA MET A 1 -15.72 -1.14 8.51
C MET A 1 -15.63 0.16 9.28
N ASN A 2 -15.77 0.17 10.61
CA ASN A 2 -15.58 1.39 11.39
C ASN A 2 -14.08 1.62 11.71
N LYS A 3 -13.74 2.84 12.20
CA LYS A 3 -12.35 3.22 12.51
C LYS A 3 -11.67 2.27 13.51
N GLN A 4 -12.39 1.79 14.53
CA GLN A 4 -11.84 0.87 15.53
C GLN A 4 -11.50 -0.50 14.93
N GLN A 5 -12.37 -1.03 14.09
CA GLN A 5 -12.13 -2.29 13.38
C GLN A 5 -10.94 -2.18 12.42
N LEU A 6 -10.81 -1.05 11.73
CA LEU A 6 -9.67 -0.78 10.86
C LEU A 6 -8.37 -0.68 11.66
N ALA A 7 -8.37 0.06 12.76
CA ALA A 7 -7.24 0.16 13.67
C ALA A 7 -6.77 -1.21 14.18
N ASN A 8 -7.71 -2.07 14.57
CA ASN A 8 -7.40 -3.42 15.02
C ASN A 8 -6.78 -4.28 13.92
N LYS A 9 -7.25 -4.19 12.68
CA LYS A 9 -6.65 -4.90 11.53
C LYS A 9 -5.22 -4.45 11.25
N ILE A 10 -4.98 -3.14 11.27
CA ILE A 10 -3.63 -2.59 11.08
C ILE A 10 -2.70 -3.08 12.21
N TRP A 11 -3.18 -3.07 13.45
CA TRP A 11 -2.43 -3.54 14.60
C TRP A 11 -2.12 -5.04 14.53
N GLU A 12 -3.08 -5.86 14.11
CA GLU A 12 -2.88 -7.30 13.89
C GLU A 12 -1.83 -7.55 12.81
N SER A 13 -1.89 -6.81 11.69
CA SER A 13 -0.91 -6.86 10.61
C SER A 13 0.49 -6.54 11.12
N ALA A 14 0.62 -5.47 11.93
CA ALA A 14 1.86 -5.07 12.54
C ALA A 14 2.42 -6.14 13.49
N ASN A 15 1.58 -6.75 14.32
CA ASN A 15 2.01 -7.78 15.25
C ASN A 15 2.53 -9.04 14.55
N LYS A 16 1.92 -9.46 13.45
CA LYS A 16 2.41 -10.60 12.64
C LYS A 16 3.79 -10.35 12.04
N MET A 17 4.12 -9.11 11.72
CA MET A 17 5.41 -8.77 11.15
C MET A 17 6.51 -8.51 12.18
N ARG A 18 6.17 -8.21 13.44
CA ARG A 18 7.13 -7.87 14.51
C ARG A 18 8.19 -8.92 14.78
N SER A 19 7.88 -10.18 14.58
CA SER A 19 8.83 -11.26 14.80
C SER A 19 9.89 -11.37 13.69
N LYS A 20 9.71 -10.67 12.57
CA LYS A 20 10.54 -10.80 11.38
C LYS A 20 11.36 -9.55 11.06
N ILE A 21 10.84 -8.37 11.41
CA ILE A 21 11.45 -7.08 11.10
C ILE A 21 11.32 -6.10 12.26
N GLY A 22 12.21 -5.10 12.31
CA GLY A 22 12.22 -4.07 13.34
C GLY A 22 10.95 -3.23 13.39
N ALA A 23 10.59 -2.74 14.57
CA ALA A 23 9.34 -2.03 14.83
C ALA A 23 9.11 -0.79 13.94
N ASN A 24 10.18 -0.14 13.48
CA ASN A 24 10.08 1.04 12.62
C ASN A 24 9.94 0.69 11.13
N GLU A 25 10.30 -0.52 10.72
CA GLU A 25 10.31 -0.94 9.33
C GLU A 25 8.97 -1.53 8.89
N TYR A 26 8.27 -2.28 9.75
CA TYR A 26 7.03 -2.95 9.34
C TYR A 26 5.90 -1.98 8.97
N LYS A 27 5.89 -0.75 9.49
CA LYS A 27 4.92 0.27 9.10
C LYS A 27 5.00 0.58 7.60
N ASP A 28 6.22 0.67 7.07
CA ASP A 28 6.46 1.02 5.67
C ASP A 28 5.93 -0.08 4.73
N TYR A 29 6.04 -1.35 5.14
CA TYR A 29 5.44 -2.46 4.39
C TYR A 29 3.92 -2.43 4.42
N ILE A 30 3.34 -2.27 5.61
CA ILE A 30 1.88 -2.22 5.77
C ILE A 30 1.31 -1.06 4.96
N LEU A 31 1.89 0.13 5.09
CA LEU A 31 1.46 1.32 4.35
C LEU A 31 1.66 1.15 2.85
N GLY A 32 2.79 0.58 2.42
CA GLY A 32 3.08 0.32 1.01
C GLY A 32 2.04 -0.62 0.39
N PHE A 33 1.72 -1.75 1.04
CA PHE A 33 0.70 -2.69 0.55
C PHE A 33 -0.71 -2.10 0.56
N ILE A 34 -1.08 -1.36 1.60
CA ILE A 34 -2.38 -0.69 1.68
C ILE A 34 -2.50 0.35 0.57
N PHE A 35 -1.45 1.12 0.33
CA PHE A 35 -1.45 2.12 -0.72
C PHE A 35 -1.50 1.49 -2.11
N TYR A 36 -0.76 0.41 -2.34
CA TYR A 36 -0.85 -0.34 -3.60
C TYR A 36 -2.27 -0.90 -3.82
N LYS A 37 -2.88 -1.47 -2.76
CA LYS A 37 -4.28 -1.90 -2.81
C LYS A 37 -5.22 -0.76 -3.18
N PHE A 38 -5.04 0.41 -2.57
CA PHE A 38 -5.84 1.60 -2.88
C PHE A 38 -5.75 1.98 -4.36
N LEU A 39 -4.55 2.04 -4.92
CA LEU A 39 -4.35 2.35 -6.34
C LEU A 39 -4.98 1.28 -7.24
N SER A 40 -4.79 0.01 -6.92
CA SER A 40 -5.38 -1.12 -7.64
C SER A 40 -6.92 -1.09 -7.61
N ASP A 41 -7.52 -0.88 -6.45
CA ASP A 41 -8.98 -0.82 -6.32
C ASP A 41 -9.57 0.41 -7.04
N LYS A 42 -8.89 1.56 -6.99
CA LYS A 42 -9.26 2.79 -7.71
C LYS A 42 -9.27 2.60 -9.22
N GLU A 43 -8.26 1.93 -9.77
CA GLU A 43 -8.22 1.62 -11.20
C GLU A 43 -9.35 0.69 -11.60
N VAL A 44 -9.58 -0.39 -10.86
CA VAL A 44 -10.70 -1.31 -11.12
C VAL A 44 -12.04 -0.59 -11.07
N GLU A 45 -12.24 0.32 -10.12
CA GLU A 45 -13.45 1.13 -10.02
C GLU A 45 -13.61 2.07 -11.23
N TYR A 46 -12.51 2.71 -11.63
CA TYR A 46 -12.48 3.58 -12.80
C TYR A 46 -12.86 2.81 -14.07
N LEU A 47 -12.27 1.64 -14.30
CA LEU A 47 -12.55 0.80 -15.46
C LEU A 47 -14.00 0.29 -15.48
N LYS A 48 -14.58 -0.04 -14.32
CA LYS A 48 -15.98 -0.47 -14.23
C LYS A 48 -17.00 0.64 -14.54
N LYS A 49 -16.63 1.89 -14.30
CA LYS A 49 -17.50 3.05 -14.57
C LYS A 49 -17.48 3.50 -16.03
N ASN A 50 -16.51 3.01 -16.80
CA ASN A 50 -16.29 3.43 -18.18
C ASN A 50 -16.19 2.19 -19.08
N ASP A 51 -16.96 2.15 -20.16
CA ASP A 51 -16.88 1.12 -21.19
C ASP A 51 -15.76 1.49 -22.18
N TRP A 52 -14.51 1.07 -21.86
CA TRP A 52 -13.37 1.28 -22.74
C TRP A 52 -13.10 0.05 -23.62
N GLU A 53 -12.71 0.26 -24.85
CA GLU A 53 -12.13 -0.79 -25.69
C GLU A 53 -10.73 -1.13 -25.18
N ASP A 54 -10.32 -2.40 -25.27
CA ASP A 54 -9.05 -2.89 -24.71
C ASP A 54 -7.82 -2.12 -25.19
N THR A 55 -7.85 -1.60 -26.41
CA THR A 55 -6.74 -0.83 -27.00
C THR A 55 -6.50 0.53 -26.33
N ASP A 56 -7.51 1.09 -25.69
CA ASP A 56 -7.45 2.45 -25.14
C ASP A 56 -7.26 2.48 -23.62
N ILE A 57 -7.44 1.35 -22.94
CA ILE A 57 -7.44 1.26 -21.46
C ILE A 57 -6.18 1.85 -20.85
N VAL A 58 -5.00 1.51 -21.34
CA VAL A 58 -3.71 1.96 -20.79
C VAL A 58 -3.60 3.47 -20.85
N GLU A 59 -3.84 4.06 -22.01
CA GLU A 59 -3.72 5.51 -22.22
C GLU A 59 -4.80 6.28 -21.45
N GLN A 60 -6.02 5.75 -21.38
CA GLN A 60 -7.11 6.37 -20.62
C GLN A 60 -6.84 6.34 -19.11
N CYS A 61 -6.35 5.24 -18.57
CA CYS A 61 -5.94 5.17 -17.16
C CYS A 61 -4.80 6.16 -16.87
N LYS A 62 -3.74 6.16 -17.66
CA LYS A 62 -2.61 7.08 -17.51
C LYS A 62 -3.06 8.55 -17.54
N LYS A 63 -3.93 8.91 -18.48
CA LYS A 63 -4.43 10.27 -18.62
C LYS A 63 -5.34 10.71 -17.46
N ASN A 64 -6.24 9.84 -17.00
CA ASN A 64 -7.32 10.22 -16.08
C ASN A 64 -7.03 9.94 -14.61
N ILE A 65 -6.24 8.88 -14.31
CA ILE A 65 -5.85 8.53 -12.94
C ILE A 65 -4.34 8.61 -12.69
N GLY A 66 -3.55 8.82 -13.76
CA GLY A 66 -2.12 9.09 -13.68
C GLY A 66 -1.21 7.88 -13.77
N TYR A 67 -1.74 6.67 -13.84
CA TYR A 67 -1.01 5.40 -13.91
C TYR A 67 -1.85 4.30 -14.53
N PHE A 68 -1.21 3.16 -14.80
CA PHE A 68 -1.87 1.91 -15.18
C PHE A 68 -1.23 0.72 -14.48
N ILE A 69 -2.07 -0.20 -14.01
CA ILE A 69 -1.69 -1.49 -13.40
C ILE A 69 -2.27 -2.60 -14.27
N SER A 70 -1.41 -3.42 -14.89
CA SER A 70 -1.88 -4.54 -15.68
C SER A 70 -2.62 -5.58 -14.84
N TYR A 71 -3.53 -6.35 -15.45
CA TYR A 71 -4.41 -7.29 -14.76
C TYR A 71 -3.66 -8.26 -13.84
N GLU A 72 -2.54 -8.81 -14.30
CA GLU A 72 -1.70 -9.73 -13.53
C GLU A 72 -1.09 -9.10 -12.26
N ASN A 73 -0.97 -7.76 -12.25
CA ASN A 73 -0.39 -6.97 -11.18
C ASN A 73 -1.43 -6.35 -10.23
N LEU A 74 -2.73 -6.48 -10.54
CA LEU A 74 -3.78 -6.02 -9.63
C LEU A 74 -3.71 -6.76 -8.29
N PHE A 75 -3.96 -6.04 -7.20
CA PHE A 75 -4.02 -6.60 -5.86
C PHE A 75 -5.02 -7.77 -5.76
N SER A 76 -6.17 -7.64 -6.40
CA SER A 76 -7.19 -8.69 -6.46
C SER A 76 -6.71 -9.94 -7.22
N THR A 77 -5.85 -9.77 -8.23
CA THR A 77 -5.26 -10.89 -8.97
C THR A 77 -4.24 -11.64 -8.13
N TRP A 78 -3.42 -10.93 -7.34
CA TRP A 78 -2.51 -11.59 -6.40
C TRP A 78 -3.24 -12.49 -5.40
N LEU A 79 -4.37 -12.04 -4.87
CA LEU A 79 -5.20 -12.87 -3.98
C LEU A 79 -5.74 -14.13 -4.67
N LYS A 80 -6.06 -14.05 -5.97
CA LYS A 80 -6.56 -15.18 -6.75
C LYS A 80 -5.47 -16.23 -7.07
N LYS A 81 -4.20 -15.81 -7.13
CA LYS A 81 -3.08 -16.74 -7.40
C LYS A 81 -2.91 -17.79 -6.31
N GLY A 82 -3.29 -17.52 -5.08
CA GLY A 82 -3.21 -18.48 -3.99
C GLY A 82 -1.79 -19.07 -3.83
N LYS A 83 -1.62 -20.36 -4.13
CA LYS A 83 -0.33 -21.07 -4.02
C LYS A 83 0.69 -20.66 -5.10
N ASP A 84 0.22 -20.14 -6.21
CA ASP A 84 1.06 -19.70 -7.33
C ASP A 84 1.58 -18.26 -7.15
N PHE A 85 1.19 -17.62 -6.05
CA PHE A 85 1.72 -16.31 -5.68
C PHE A 85 3.13 -16.42 -5.12
N ASP A 86 4.03 -15.58 -5.62
CA ASP A 86 5.42 -15.48 -5.17
C ASP A 86 5.83 -14.01 -4.96
N VAL A 87 6.86 -13.79 -4.15
CA VAL A 87 7.39 -12.44 -3.89
C VAL A 87 7.83 -11.72 -5.17
N SER A 88 8.24 -12.44 -6.21
CA SER A 88 8.60 -11.86 -7.51
C SER A 88 7.42 -11.12 -8.15
N ASN A 89 6.18 -11.58 -7.93
CA ASN A 89 5.00 -10.88 -8.43
C ASN A 89 4.89 -9.45 -7.91
N ILE A 90 5.33 -9.21 -6.66
CA ILE A 90 5.37 -7.86 -6.10
C ILE A 90 6.48 -7.04 -6.75
N THR A 91 7.68 -7.58 -6.85
CA THR A 91 8.83 -6.89 -7.43
C THR A 91 8.56 -6.49 -8.89
N ASP A 92 7.99 -7.39 -9.67
CA ASP A 92 7.63 -7.16 -11.07
C ASP A 92 6.53 -6.10 -11.18
N ALA A 93 5.51 -6.17 -10.33
CA ALA A 93 4.41 -5.23 -10.31
C ALA A 93 4.86 -3.81 -9.95
N LEU A 94 5.72 -3.64 -8.95
CA LEU A 94 6.26 -2.33 -8.56
C LEU A 94 7.14 -1.75 -9.68
N SER A 95 7.98 -2.58 -10.30
CA SER A 95 8.80 -2.18 -11.44
C SER A 95 7.96 -1.81 -12.67
N ALA A 96 6.85 -2.53 -12.91
CA ALA A 96 5.91 -2.22 -13.99
C ALA A 96 5.16 -0.91 -13.70
N PHE A 97 4.75 -0.68 -12.45
CA PHE A 97 4.07 0.54 -12.04
C PHE A 97 4.89 1.78 -12.37
N ASP A 98 6.19 1.81 -12.00
CA ASP A 98 7.07 2.94 -12.28
C ASP A 98 7.16 3.28 -13.77
N ARG A 99 7.14 2.27 -14.64
CA ARG A 99 7.16 2.47 -16.09
C ARG A 99 5.84 2.98 -16.68
N LEU A 100 4.73 2.71 -15.99
CA LEU A 100 3.36 3.00 -16.44
C LEU A 100 2.74 4.22 -15.77
N ILE A 101 3.52 5.00 -15.06
CA ILE A 101 3.11 6.32 -14.56
C ILE A 101 3.09 7.31 -15.73
N ASP A 102 2.02 8.10 -15.82
CA ASP A 102 1.94 9.19 -16.78
C ASP A 102 2.99 10.28 -16.50
N SER A 103 3.54 10.86 -17.55
CA SER A 103 4.61 11.87 -17.44
C SER A 103 4.20 13.11 -16.62
N THR A 104 2.93 13.52 -16.73
CA THR A 104 2.39 14.68 -15.99
C THR A 104 2.17 14.39 -14.50
N HIS A 105 1.95 13.12 -14.15
CA HIS A 105 1.74 12.64 -12.79
C HIS A 105 3.00 12.08 -12.11
N ARG A 106 4.12 12.04 -12.83
CA ARG A 106 5.36 11.45 -12.32
C ARG A 106 5.82 12.04 -11.00
N LYS A 107 5.68 13.36 -10.80
CA LYS A 107 6.02 14.01 -9.53
C LYS A 107 5.23 13.51 -8.32
N VAL A 108 4.03 12.97 -8.55
CA VAL A 108 3.16 12.46 -7.49
C VAL A 108 3.50 11.02 -7.15
N PHE A 109 3.83 10.20 -8.15
CA PHE A 109 3.97 8.74 -7.98
C PHE A 109 5.41 8.24 -8.06
N ASP A 110 6.36 9.07 -8.56
CA ASP A 110 7.76 8.66 -8.69
C ASP A 110 8.34 8.24 -7.33
N LYS A 111 9.00 7.10 -7.30
CA LYS A 111 9.66 6.54 -6.11
C LYS A 111 8.77 6.26 -4.90
N ILE A 112 7.45 6.30 -5.08
CA ILE A 112 6.51 6.11 -3.98
C ILE A 112 6.65 4.73 -3.31
N PHE A 113 7.15 3.74 -4.05
CA PHE A 113 7.37 2.39 -3.58
C PHE A 113 8.84 2.02 -3.36
N ASP A 114 9.80 2.93 -3.54
CA ASP A 114 11.23 2.61 -3.44
C ASP A 114 11.61 1.99 -2.10
N THR A 115 11.21 2.62 -0.99
CA THR A 115 11.48 2.11 0.36
C THR A 115 10.84 0.75 0.59
N PHE A 116 9.63 0.57 0.09
CA PHE A 116 8.89 -0.69 0.16
C PHE A 116 9.59 -1.78 -0.66
N GLN A 117 9.96 -1.50 -1.91
CA GLN A 117 10.62 -2.45 -2.81
C GLN A 117 11.98 -2.89 -2.28
N THR A 118 12.81 -1.95 -1.85
CA THR A 118 14.14 -2.26 -1.30
C THR A 118 14.08 -3.05 0.00
N GLY A 119 13.02 -2.87 0.77
CA GLY A 119 12.79 -3.56 2.03
C GLY A 119 12.28 -5.00 1.90
N LEU A 120 11.75 -5.43 0.75
CA LEU A 120 11.16 -6.78 0.60
C LEU A 120 12.14 -7.92 0.96
N SER A 121 13.44 -7.72 0.75
CA SER A 121 14.48 -8.70 1.11
C SER A 121 14.55 -8.98 2.62
N LYS A 122 14.14 -8.04 3.46
CA LYS A 122 14.17 -8.16 4.93
C LYS A 122 13.02 -8.99 5.50
N LEU A 123 12.00 -9.31 4.71
CA LEU A 123 10.83 -10.08 5.14
C LEU A 123 11.12 -11.58 5.38
N GLY A 124 12.31 -12.04 5.01
CA GLY A 124 12.75 -13.40 5.23
C GLY A 124 14.04 -13.72 4.46
N GLU A 125 14.79 -14.68 4.94
CA GLU A 125 16.06 -15.10 4.34
C GLU A 125 15.87 -15.80 2.98
N THR A 126 14.77 -16.53 2.83
CA THR A 126 14.44 -17.26 1.59
C THR A 126 13.26 -16.63 0.86
N SER A 127 13.14 -16.87 -0.45
CA SER A 127 11.99 -16.46 -1.25
C SER A 127 10.68 -17.00 -0.67
N GLY A 128 10.65 -18.28 -0.28
CA GLY A 128 9.47 -18.89 0.32
C GLY A 128 9.05 -18.24 1.65
N ALA A 129 10.02 -17.88 2.51
CA ALA A 129 9.73 -17.16 3.76
C ALA A 129 9.15 -15.76 3.50
N ARG A 130 9.69 -15.04 2.52
CA ARG A 130 9.19 -13.73 2.08
C ARG A 130 7.79 -13.84 1.49
N THR A 131 7.57 -14.77 0.58
CA THR A 131 6.27 -15.06 -0.03
C THR A 131 5.21 -15.35 1.04
N LYS A 132 5.53 -16.19 2.03
CA LYS A 132 4.63 -16.49 3.14
C LYS A 132 4.29 -15.24 3.96
N ALA A 133 5.29 -14.44 4.32
CA ALA A 133 5.09 -13.21 5.10
C ALA A 133 4.17 -12.23 4.37
N ILE A 134 4.37 -12.08 3.06
CA ILE A 134 3.55 -11.20 2.22
C ILE A 134 2.13 -11.77 2.07
N SER A 135 1.98 -13.05 1.79
CA SER A 135 0.65 -13.69 1.66
C SER A 135 -0.18 -13.53 2.94
N ASP A 136 0.44 -13.71 4.10
CA ASP A 136 -0.21 -13.50 5.41
C ASP A 136 -0.68 -12.04 5.57
N LEU A 137 0.15 -11.07 5.14
CA LEU A 137 -0.19 -9.65 5.18
C LEU A 137 -1.31 -9.30 4.18
N LEU A 138 -1.23 -9.77 2.93
CA LEU A 138 -2.30 -9.57 1.94
C LEU A 138 -3.64 -10.10 2.45
N GLY A 139 -3.63 -11.27 3.10
CA GLY A 139 -4.81 -11.87 3.72
C GLY A 139 -5.45 -10.99 4.80
N LEU A 140 -4.64 -10.23 5.56
CA LEU A 140 -5.14 -9.32 6.59
C LEU A 140 -5.72 -8.02 6.02
N ILE A 141 -5.09 -7.47 4.98
CA ILE A 141 -5.48 -6.17 4.43
C ILE A 141 -6.54 -6.27 3.32
N LYS A 142 -6.79 -7.46 2.76
CA LYS A 142 -7.73 -7.66 1.63
C LYS A 142 -9.11 -7.07 1.87
N ASP A 143 -9.61 -7.17 3.11
CA ASP A 143 -10.96 -6.73 3.47
C ASP A 143 -11.02 -5.25 3.91
N ILE A 144 -9.91 -4.52 3.86
CA ILE A 144 -9.90 -3.09 4.15
C ILE A 144 -10.60 -2.38 2.98
N PRO A 145 -11.75 -1.73 3.21
CA PRO A 145 -12.44 -1.00 2.15
C PRO A 145 -11.68 0.26 1.77
N MET A 146 -11.53 0.51 0.47
CA MET A 146 -10.81 1.68 -0.06
C MET A 146 -11.76 2.70 -0.70
N ASP A 147 -13.07 2.47 -0.60
CA ASP A 147 -14.09 3.34 -1.14
C ASP A 147 -14.59 4.37 -0.12
N GLU A 148 -15.20 5.45 -0.63
CA GLU A 148 -15.74 6.55 0.19
C GLU A 148 -17.02 6.18 0.96
N ARG A 149 -17.59 4.99 0.73
CA ARG A 149 -18.85 4.53 1.37
C ARG A 149 -18.73 4.36 2.89
N GLN A 150 -17.53 4.42 3.43
CA GLN A 150 -17.28 4.31 4.88
C GLN A 150 -17.63 5.59 5.65
N GLY A 151 -17.88 6.71 4.97
CA GLY A 151 -18.20 7.99 5.60
C GLY A 151 -17.01 8.68 6.29
N TYR A 152 -15.78 8.23 6.02
CA TYR A 152 -14.53 8.86 6.47
C TYR A 152 -13.38 8.54 5.52
N ASP A 153 -12.34 9.35 5.54
CA ASP A 153 -11.12 9.11 4.80
C ASP A 153 -10.36 7.91 5.41
N VAL A 154 -10.53 6.74 4.77
CA VAL A 154 -9.90 5.50 5.20
C VAL A 154 -8.37 5.58 5.07
N LEU A 155 -7.89 6.12 3.95
CA LEU A 155 -6.46 6.21 3.67
C LEU A 155 -5.77 7.21 4.61
N GLY A 156 -6.35 8.39 4.80
CA GLY A 156 -5.87 9.38 5.77
C GLY A 156 -5.82 8.81 7.19
N PHE A 157 -6.87 8.13 7.63
CA PHE A 157 -6.88 7.48 8.94
C PHE A 157 -5.78 6.41 9.08
N ILE A 158 -5.54 5.61 8.04
CA ILE A 158 -4.50 4.58 8.05
C ILE A 158 -3.10 5.22 8.17
N TYR A 159 -2.86 6.35 7.49
CA TYR A 159 -1.59 7.06 7.61
C TYR A 159 -1.38 7.68 9.00
N GLU A 160 -2.39 8.29 9.57
CA GLU A 160 -2.30 8.95 10.89
C GLU A 160 -2.19 7.94 12.05
N TYR A 161 -2.98 6.88 12.03
CA TYR A 161 -3.06 5.92 13.13
C TYR A 161 -1.76 5.16 13.39
N PRO A 162 -1.10 4.55 12.39
CA PRO A 162 0.19 3.92 12.62
C PRO A 162 1.27 4.90 13.07
N ILE A 163 1.36 6.07 12.46
CA ILE A 163 2.38 7.07 12.82
C ILE A 163 2.26 7.46 14.30
N SER A 164 1.06 7.75 14.80
CA SER A 164 0.83 8.13 16.18
C SER A 164 1.13 7.01 17.17
N ASN A 165 0.70 5.78 16.88
CA ASN A 165 0.87 4.64 17.80
C ASN A 165 2.29 4.05 17.77
N PHE A 166 2.97 4.08 16.62
CA PHE A 166 4.36 3.63 16.52
C PHE A 166 5.31 4.62 17.16
N ALA A 167 5.07 5.93 17.03
CA ALA A 167 5.82 6.96 17.74
C ALA A 167 5.65 6.84 19.27
N ALA A 168 4.44 6.61 19.75
CA ALA A 168 4.17 6.43 21.18
C ALA A 168 4.85 5.18 21.77
N ASN A 169 4.97 4.10 20.99
CA ASN A 169 5.64 2.88 21.42
C ASN A 169 7.18 2.93 21.29
N ALA A 170 7.70 3.68 20.31
CA ALA A 170 9.13 3.93 20.19
C ALA A 170 9.63 4.87 21.30
N GLY A 171 8.84 5.87 21.69
CA GLY A 171 9.17 6.77 22.80
C GLY A 171 9.21 6.12 24.17
N LYS A 172 8.59 4.96 24.35
CA LYS A 172 8.70 4.14 25.58
C LYS A 172 9.97 3.31 25.68
N LYS A 173 10.70 3.12 24.57
CA LYS A 173 11.98 2.37 24.50
C LYS A 173 13.22 3.22 24.29
N ALA A 174 13.07 4.44 23.77
CA ALA A 174 14.15 5.42 23.62
C ALA A 174 13.62 6.74 24.16
N GLY A 175 14.24 7.28 25.22
CA GLY A 175 13.86 8.56 25.79
C GLY A 175 13.68 9.63 24.70
N ALA A 176 12.50 10.18 24.69
CA ALA A 176 12.01 11.36 23.99
C ALA A 176 12.89 11.93 22.86
N VAL A 177 12.48 11.71 21.62
CA VAL A 177 12.75 12.66 20.53
C VAL A 177 11.39 13.14 20.01
N SER A 178 11.11 14.41 20.34
CA SER A 178 9.93 15.14 19.88
C SER A 178 10.10 15.48 18.39
N TYR A 179 9.26 14.90 17.53
CA TYR A 179 9.10 15.39 16.17
C TYR A 179 7.98 16.46 16.18
N THR A 180 8.38 17.70 16.36
CA THR A 180 7.56 18.85 15.99
C THR A 180 7.77 19.16 14.52
N HIS A 181 6.65 19.32 13.81
CA HIS A 181 6.48 19.87 12.47
C HIS A 181 6.81 19.00 11.25
N LEU A 182 5.76 18.33 10.74
CA LEU A 182 5.44 18.30 9.33
C LEU A 182 4.05 18.91 9.16
N THR A 183 4.00 20.20 9.03
CA THR A 183 2.82 20.92 8.53
C THR A 183 2.78 20.75 7.02
N LEU A 184 1.76 20.08 6.52
CA LEU A 184 1.37 20.18 5.12
C LEU A 184 0.99 21.64 4.83
N PRO A 185 1.43 22.23 3.71
CA PRO A 185 0.99 23.57 3.35
C PRO A 185 -0.52 23.52 3.07
N THR A 186 -1.29 24.18 3.94
CA THR A 186 -2.68 24.51 3.66
C THR A 186 -2.67 25.64 2.64
N ASN A 187 -3.00 25.35 1.39
CA ASN A 187 -3.38 26.39 0.46
C ASN A 187 -4.69 27.00 0.95
N ARG A 188 -4.59 28.20 1.51
CA ARG A 188 -5.67 29.19 1.55
C ARG A 188 -5.49 30.09 0.33
N GLU A 189 -6.56 30.20 -0.38
CA GLU A 189 -7.06 31.10 -1.42
C GLU A 189 -7.30 30.45 -2.75
#